data_8c4e9d45f95d72b5772678892c22e537
#
_entry.id   8c4e9d45f95d72b5772678892c22e537
#
_cell.length_a   1.000
_cell.length_b   1.000
_cell.length_c   1.000
_cell.angle_alpha   90.00
_cell.angle_beta   90.00
_cell.angle_gamma   90.00
#
_symmetry.space_group_name_H-M   'P 1'
#
loop_
_entity.id
_entity.type
_entity.pdbx_description
1 polymer ?
#
loop_
_entity_poly.entity_id
_entity_poly.type
_entity_poly.pdbx_seq_one_letter_code
_entity_poly.pdbx_strand_id
1 'polypeptide(L)'
;MCIRDRLKGACIIGQSGGPTAVINASALGAIQAALQSEQVTRVLGAANGIEGVLKEHLFDMAREDPEELELLKYTPASALGSCRYKMAAPSADDTDYRRLLEIFRKYNVRYFFYNGGNDSMDTCNKISKFMQQSGYECRVIGIPKTIDNDLHGTDHCPGFGSAAKFIATSCMEVHQDLRVYDKGRVTIVEIMGRHAGWLAGSAALATYAGAGPDLVYLPEVPFRMEEFWQDVDPVSYTHLTLPTT
;
A
#
# COMPACT_ATOMS: atom_id res chain seq x y z
N MET A 1 14.78 29.28 9.93
CA MET A 1 14.84 27.81 9.86
C MET A 1 16.10 27.39 10.61
N CYS A 2 15.94 26.92 11.86
CA CYS A 2 17.06 26.52 12.70
C CYS A 2 17.76 25.32 12.09
N ILE A 3 19.00 25.49 11.69
CA ILE A 3 19.93 24.41 11.32
C ILE A 3 20.37 23.72 12.63
N ARG A 4 19.42 23.21 13.39
CA ARG A 4 19.72 22.44 14.60
C ARG A 4 19.59 20.95 14.28
N ASP A 5 20.70 20.30 14.59
CA ASP A 5 20.85 18.88 14.79
C ASP A 5 20.72 18.03 13.52
N ARG A 6 21.79 18.07 12.76
CA ARG A 6 22.06 17.03 11.77
C ARG A 6 22.44 15.75 12.50
N LEU A 7 21.41 15.02 12.90
CA LEU A 7 21.54 13.73 13.54
C LEU A 7 22.30 12.80 12.60
N LYS A 8 23.47 12.27 13.01
CA LYS A 8 24.29 11.43 12.16
C LYS A 8 24.20 9.98 12.61
N GLY A 9 23.84 9.08 11.67
CA GLY A 9 23.70 7.67 11.97
C GLY A 9 23.17 6.83 10.83
N ALA A 10 22.91 5.56 11.07
CA ALA A 10 22.38 4.65 10.07
C ALA A 10 20.88 4.91 9.79
N CYS A 11 20.48 4.53 8.59
CA CYS A 11 19.11 4.49 8.13
C CYS A 11 18.65 3.04 7.97
N ILE A 12 17.45 2.69 8.45
CA ILE A 12 16.78 1.44 8.11
C ILE A 12 15.51 1.76 7.30
N ILE A 13 15.28 1.01 6.23
CA ILE A 13 14.12 1.10 5.38
C ILE A 13 13.44 -0.26 5.34
N GLY A 14 12.15 -0.33 5.69
CA GLY A 14 11.35 -1.55 5.65
C GLY A 14 10.08 -1.38 4.85
N GLN A 15 9.59 -2.47 4.25
CA GLN A 15 8.32 -2.55 3.53
C GLN A 15 7.34 -3.43 4.30
N SER A 16 6.05 -3.12 4.27
CA SER A 16 5.04 -3.81 5.07
C SER A 16 3.65 -3.81 4.43
N GLY A 17 2.85 -4.82 4.79
CA GLY A 17 1.48 -4.99 4.33
C GLY A 17 1.38 -5.51 2.91
N GLY A 18 0.21 -5.39 2.29
CA GLY A 18 -0.02 -5.80 0.91
C GLY A 18 0.83 -4.96 -0.07
N PRO A 19 1.53 -5.57 -1.03
CA PRO A 19 2.29 -4.83 -2.02
C PRO A 19 1.39 -4.05 -2.97
N THR A 20 1.92 -2.95 -3.52
CA THR A 20 1.27 -2.14 -4.56
C THR A 20 2.23 -1.95 -5.73
N ALA A 21 1.74 -1.43 -6.84
CA ALA A 21 2.58 -1.14 -8.01
C ALA A 21 3.68 -0.10 -7.71
N VAL A 22 3.54 0.70 -6.65
CA VAL A 22 4.45 1.82 -6.36
C VAL A 22 5.27 1.64 -5.07
N ILE A 23 5.08 0.56 -4.32
CA ILE A 23 5.76 0.39 -3.03
C ILE A 23 7.28 0.34 -3.20
N ASN A 24 7.77 -0.27 -4.27
CA ASN A 24 9.20 -0.35 -4.56
C ASN A 24 9.76 1.00 -5.01
N ALA A 25 9.02 1.77 -5.82
CA ALA A 25 9.43 3.11 -6.22
C ALA A 25 9.57 4.05 -5.02
N SER A 26 8.67 3.96 -4.05
CA SER A 26 8.76 4.71 -2.79
C SER A 26 9.98 4.31 -1.95
N ALA A 27 10.25 2.98 -1.85
CA ALA A 27 11.43 2.47 -1.16
C ALA A 27 12.73 2.94 -1.85
N LEU A 28 12.79 2.87 -3.19
CA LEU A 28 13.92 3.35 -3.98
C LEU A 28 14.20 4.83 -3.70
N GLY A 29 13.18 5.69 -3.73
CA GLY A 29 13.36 7.12 -3.44
C GLY A 29 13.95 7.36 -2.06
N ALA A 30 13.50 6.60 -1.04
CA ALA A 30 14.07 6.68 0.30
C ALA A 30 15.52 6.16 0.36
N ILE A 31 15.82 5.04 -0.32
CA ILE A 31 17.18 4.47 -0.40
C ILE A 31 18.14 5.47 -1.07
N GLN A 32 17.78 5.99 -2.24
CA GLN A 32 18.63 6.91 -3.00
C GLN A 32 18.87 8.22 -2.24
N ALA A 33 17.85 8.81 -1.65
CA ALA A 33 17.99 10.01 -0.84
C ALA A 33 18.87 9.77 0.40
N ALA A 34 18.74 8.59 1.02
CA ALA A 34 19.58 8.22 2.17
C ALA A 34 21.04 8.00 1.77
N LEU A 35 21.32 7.32 0.64
CA LEU A 35 22.67 7.10 0.13
C LEU A 35 23.38 8.40 -0.24
N GLN A 36 22.64 9.43 -0.68
CA GLN A 36 23.20 10.75 -1.03
C GLN A 36 23.39 11.68 0.18
N SER A 37 22.86 11.32 1.34
CA SER A 37 22.88 12.16 2.53
C SER A 37 24.16 12.02 3.33
N GLU A 38 24.89 13.11 3.55
CA GLU A 38 26.08 13.14 4.44
C GLU A 38 25.76 12.79 5.91
N GLN A 39 24.49 12.86 6.30
CA GLN A 39 24.03 12.54 7.66
C GLN A 39 23.80 11.05 7.85
N VAL A 40 23.59 10.30 6.77
CA VAL A 40 23.34 8.87 6.81
C VAL A 40 24.66 8.12 6.62
N THR A 41 25.08 7.39 7.67
CA THR A 41 26.36 6.68 7.66
C THR A 41 26.27 5.31 7.01
N ARG A 42 25.08 4.72 6.96
CA ARG A 42 24.80 3.41 6.37
C ARG A 42 23.31 3.30 6.04
N VAL A 43 22.98 2.72 4.89
CA VAL A 43 21.59 2.48 4.46
C VAL A 43 21.31 0.99 4.49
N LEU A 44 20.36 0.58 5.30
CA LEU A 44 20.01 -0.83 5.52
C LEU A 44 18.56 -1.09 5.06
N GLY A 45 18.38 -2.07 4.20
CA GLY A 45 17.07 -2.61 3.84
C GLY A 45 16.66 -3.75 4.77
N ALA A 46 15.50 -3.67 5.41
CA ALA A 46 15.03 -4.72 6.31
C ALA A 46 14.23 -5.78 5.54
N ALA A 47 14.70 -7.03 5.55
CA ALA A 47 13.98 -8.15 4.97
C ALA A 47 12.66 -8.40 5.72
N ASN A 48 11.54 -8.45 4.99
CA ASN A 48 10.22 -8.68 5.59
C ASN A 48 9.85 -7.69 6.71
N GLY A 49 10.13 -6.41 6.48
CA GLY A 49 9.66 -5.31 7.30
C GLY A 49 10.17 -5.36 8.74
N ILE A 50 9.27 -5.14 9.72
CA ILE A 50 9.67 -5.05 11.13
C ILE A 50 10.19 -6.39 11.69
N GLU A 51 9.72 -7.52 11.17
CA GLU A 51 10.26 -8.83 11.57
C GLU A 51 11.72 -8.97 11.22
N GLY A 52 12.12 -8.50 10.05
CA GLY A 52 13.53 -8.48 9.64
C GLY A 52 14.39 -7.59 10.51
N VAL A 53 13.87 -6.44 10.96
CA VAL A 53 14.57 -5.59 11.91
C VAL A 53 14.77 -6.34 13.23
N LEU A 54 13.72 -6.94 13.80
CA LEU A 54 13.79 -7.68 15.07
C LEU A 54 14.75 -8.88 15.01
N LYS A 55 14.87 -9.53 13.86
CA LYS A 55 15.76 -10.66 13.60
C LYS A 55 17.14 -10.24 13.07
N GLU A 56 17.37 -8.95 12.89
CA GLU A 56 18.61 -8.38 12.30
C GLU A 56 18.89 -8.90 10.86
N HIS A 57 17.85 -9.24 10.09
CA HIS A 57 17.98 -9.58 8.68
C HIS A 57 17.99 -8.28 7.87
N LEU A 58 19.17 -7.70 7.71
CA LEU A 58 19.38 -6.38 7.12
C LEU A 58 20.35 -6.48 5.94
N PHE A 59 19.94 -5.93 4.78
CA PHE A 59 20.75 -5.80 3.58
C PHE A 59 21.44 -4.44 3.56
N ASP A 60 22.70 -4.39 3.15
CA ASP A 60 23.43 -3.14 2.96
C ASP A 60 23.18 -2.59 1.56
N MET A 61 22.34 -1.57 1.45
CA MET A 61 21.91 -1.00 0.16
C MET A 61 23.04 -0.30 -0.60
N ALA A 62 24.16 0.04 0.05
CA ALA A 62 25.33 0.59 -0.63
C ALA A 62 26.12 -0.47 -1.43
N ARG A 63 25.81 -1.76 -1.24
CA ARG A 63 26.41 -2.87 -1.99
C ARG A 63 25.63 -3.30 -3.21
N GLU A 64 24.40 -2.81 -3.33
CA GLU A 64 23.53 -3.11 -4.47
C GLU A 64 23.99 -2.32 -5.69
N ASP A 65 23.84 -2.93 -6.86
CA ASP A 65 24.13 -2.25 -8.12
C ASP A 65 23.13 -1.09 -8.32
N PRO A 66 23.60 0.13 -8.58
CA PRO A 66 22.72 1.27 -8.82
C PRO A 66 21.76 1.07 -9.99
N GLU A 67 22.16 0.34 -11.03
CA GLU A 67 21.29 0.03 -12.20
C GLU A 67 20.18 -0.94 -11.79
N GLU A 68 20.47 -1.95 -10.99
CA GLU A 68 19.48 -2.87 -10.42
C GLU A 68 18.51 -2.16 -9.47
N LEU A 69 19.02 -1.22 -8.66
CA LEU A 69 18.15 -0.40 -7.81
C LEU A 69 17.15 0.44 -8.63
N GLU A 70 17.57 0.99 -9.77
CA GLU A 70 16.69 1.77 -10.66
C GLU A 70 15.51 0.94 -11.21
N LEU A 71 15.66 -0.37 -11.39
CA LEU A 71 14.60 -1.26 -11.85
C LEU A 71 13.43 -1.31 -10.85
N LEU A 72 13.64 -0.96 -9.58
CA LEU A 72 12.58 -0.89 -8.57
C LEU A 72 11.45 0.07 -8.94
N LYS A 73 11.70 1.05 -9.81
CA LYS A 73 10.64 1.94 -10.34
C LYS A 73 9.55 1.19 -11.08
N TYR A 74 9.93 0.09 -11.73
CA TYR A 74 9.07 -0.67 -12.64
C TYR A 74 8.79 -2.09 -12.13
N THR A 75 9.39 -2.48 -11.01
CA THR A 75 9.21 -3.79 -10.40
C THR A 75 8.00 -3.77 -9.48
N PRO A 76 6.94 -4.54 -9.76
CA PRO A 76 5.80 -4.67 -8.85
C PRO A 76 6.18 -5.49 -7.62
N ALA A 77 5.28 -5.55 -6.65
CA ALA A 77 5.43 -6.24 -5.37
C ALA A 77 6.42 -5.54 -4.41
N SER A 78 6.95 -6.25 -3.43
CA SER A 78 7.78 -5.72 -2.35
C SER A 78 9.18 -6.33 -2.41
N ALA A 79 10.15 -5.58 -2.90
CA ALA A 79 11.51 -6.09 -3.17
C ALA A 79 12.23 -6.52 -1.88
N LEU A 80 12.03 -5.81 -0.78
CA LEU A 80 12.56 -6.20 0.53
C LEU A 80 11.70 -7.26 1.24
N GLY A 81 10.69 -7.79 0.59
CA GLY A 81 9.68 -8.61 1.23
C GLY A 81 8.71 -7.78 2.09
N SER A 82 7.71 -8.43 2.62
CA SER A 82 6.68 -7.79 3.45
C SER A 82 6.34 -8.68 4.64
N CYS A 83 5.75 -8.08 5.68
CA CYS A 83 5.18 -8.82 6.80
C CYS A 83 3.82 -8.24 7.19
N ARG A 84 3.04 -9.04 7.91
CA ARG A 84 1.79 -8.62 8.58
C ARG A 84 1.92 -8.72 10.10
N TYR A 85 3.12 -8.41 10.59
CA TYR A 85 3.41 -8.45 12.02
C TYR A 85 2.75 -7.25 12.72
N LYS A 86 1.96 -7.54 13.72
CA LYS A 86 1.26 -6.52 14.51
C LYS A 86 1.91 -6.42 15.90
N MET A 87 2.68 -5.36 16.10
CA MET A 87 3.26 -5.06 17.42
C MET A 87 2.15 -4.73 18.42
N ALA A 88 2.24 -5.28 19.61
CA ALA A 88 1.35 -4.96 20.72
C ALA A 88 1.43 -3.46 21.07
N ALA A 89 0.49 -2.97 21.87
CA ALA A 89 0.66 -1.65 22.46
C ALA A 89 1.80 -1.70 23.49
N PRO A 90 2.70 -0.68 23.54
CA PRO A 90 3.84 -0.70 24.46
C PRO A 90 3.44 -0.82 25.95
N SER A 91 2.21 -0.42 26.30
CA SER A 91 1.65 -0.56 27.65
C SER A 91 1.23 -1.99 27.99
N ALA A 92 0.99 -2.85 26.99
CA ALA A 92 0.62 -4.25 27.18
C ALA A 92 1.83 -5.18 27.09
N ASP A 93 2.70 -4.94 26.12
CA ASP A 93 3.96 -5.68 25.93
C ASP A 93 4.98 -4.78 25.19
N ASP A 94 6.10 -4.50 25.84
CA ASP A 94 7.16 -3.66 25.30
C ASP A 94 8.39 -4.46 24.82
N THR A 95 8.33 -5.77 24.80
CA THR A 95 9.44 -6.66 24.44
C THR A 95 10.02 -6.33 23.07
N ASP A 96 9.19 -6.20 22.05
CA ASP A 96 9.62 -5.85 20.69
C ASP A 96 10.27 -4.46 20.63
N TYR A 97 9.73 -3.50 21.39
CA TYR A 97 10.26 -2.13 21.40
C TYR A 97 11.63 -2.05 22.09
N ARG A 98 11.82 -2.80 23.16
CA ARG A 98 13.13 -2.93 23.81
C ARG A 98 14.14 -3.57 22.85
N ARG A 99 13.72 -4.63 22.15
CA ARG A 99 14.56 -5.27 21.13
C ARG A 99 14.92 -4.29 20.01
N LEU A 100 13.97 -3.51 19.51
CA LEU A 100 14.24 -2.46 18.52
C LEU A 100 15.23 -1.42 19.05
N LEU A 101 15.08 -0.99 20.30
CA LEU A 101 16.01 -0.03 20.91
C LEU A 101 17.44 -0.57 21.00
N GLU A 102 17.61 -1.86 21.36
CA GLU A 102 18.92 -2.53 21.35
C GLU A 102 19.52 -2.53 19.96
N ILE A 103 18.75 -2.91 18.93
CA ILE A 103 19.19 -2.93 17.54
C ILE A 103 19.53 -1.52 17.05
N PHE A 104 18.71 -0.54 17.37
CA PHE A 104 18.93 0.85 16.98
C PHE A 104 20.22 1.40 17.62
N ARG A 105 20.48 1.05 18.88
CA ARG A 105 21.75 1.39 19.54
C ARG A 105 22.95 0.67 18.91
N LYS A 106 22.82 -0.63 18.64
CA LYS A 106 23.88 -1.47 18.05
C LYS A 106 24.34 -0.94 16.69
N TYR A 107 23.41 -0.56 15.83
CA TYR A 107 23.69 -0.06 14.48
C TYR A 107 23.76 1.48 14.39
N ASN A 108 23.60 2.18 15.51
CA ASN A 108 23.47 3.64 15.56
C ASN A 108 22.38 4.15 14.60
N VAL A 109 21.21 3.51 14.61
CA VAL A 109 20.08 3.88 13.73
C VAL A 109 19.48 5.20 14.20
N ARG A 110 19.49 6.18 13.31
CA ARG A 110 18.93 7.52 13.57
C ARG A 110 17.78 7.86 12.65
N TYR A 111 17.60 7.06 11.61
CA TYR A 111 16.52 7.22 10.62
C TYR A 111 15.88 5.86 10.40
N PHE A 112 14.58 5.80 10.59
CA PHE A 112 13.78 4.60 10.35
C PHE A 112 12.62 4.95 9.44
N PHE A 113 12.64 4.44 8.20
CA PHE A 113 11.57 4.60 7.23
C PHE A 113 10.78 3.30 7.12
N TYR A 114 9.46 3.40 7.26
CA TYR A 114 8.61 2.23 7.17
C TYR A 114 7.50 2.45 6.15
N ASN A 115 7.61 1.75 5.01
CA ASN A 115 6.70 1.89 3.88
C ASN A 115 5.57 0.88 4.00
N GLY A 116 4.35 1.35 4.22
CA GLY A 116 3.21 0.47 4.43
C GLY A 116 1.86 1.17 4.55
N GLY A 117 0.82 0.40 4.87
CA GLY A 117 -0.55 0.87 5.04
C GLY A 117 -0.83 1.43 6.44
N ASN A 118 -2.11 1.54 6.79
CA ASN A 118 -2.58 2.13 8.05
C ASN A 118 -1.92 1.50 9.29
N ASP A 119 -1.86 0.17 9.37
CA ASP A 119 -1.23 -0.54 10.50
C ASP A 119 0.27 -0.22 10.60
N SER A 120 0.94 0.01 9.47
CA SER A 120 2.36 0.37 9.45
C SER A 120 2.58 1.81 9.95
N MET A 121 1.65 2.71 9.64
CA MET A 121 1.68 4.09 10.15
C MET A 121 1.46 4.12 11.66
N ASP A 122 0.55 3.30 12.19
CA ASP A 122 0.35 3.12 13.62
C ASP A 122 1.62 2.53 14.30
N THR A 123 2.25 1.55 13.66
CA THR A 123 3.54 0.99 14.12
C THR A 123 4.61 2.07 14.21
N CYS A 124 4.76 2.92 13.19
CA CYS A 124 5.69 4.05 13.22
C CYS A 124 5.41 5.00 14.38
N ASN A 125 4.14 5.34 14.62
CA ASN A 125 3.76 6.22 15.72
C ASN A 125 4.11 5.61 17.09
N LYS A 126 3.85 4.31 17.29
CA LYS A 126 4.20 3.59 18.52
C LYS A 126 5.71 3.54 18.74
N ILE A 127 6.49 3.19 17.70
CA ILE A 127 7.96 3.16 17.77
C ILE A 127 8.50 4.57 18.08
N SER A 128 8.03 5.61 17.39
CA SER A 128 8.45 6.99 17.62
C SER A 128 8.25 7.42 19.08
N LYS A 129 7.06 7.16 19.63
CA LYS A 129 6.75 7.49 21.02
C LYS A 129 7.63 6.73 22.00
N PHE A 130 7.85 5.43 21.77
CA PHE A 130 8.70 4.61 22.63
C PHE A 130 10.16 5.09 22.62
N MET A 131 10.71 5.41 21.44
CA MET A 131 12.09 5.91 21.34
C MET A 131 12.25 7.25 22.05
N GLN A 132 11.27 8.17 21.93
CA GLN A 132 11.28 9.44 22.65
C GLN A 132 11.24 9.22 24.17
N GLN A 133 10.35 8.35 24.67
CA GLN A 133 10.24 8.02 26.09
C GLN A 133 11.51 7.36 26.64
N SER A 134 12.22 6.60 25.79
CA SER A 134 13.49 5.94 26.12
C SER A 134 14.70 6.87 26.00
N GLY A 135 14.52 8.15 25.70
CA GLY A 135 15.59 9.12 25.49
C GLY A 135 16.49 8.82 24.30
N TYR A 136 16.01 8.02 23.32
CA TYR A 136 16.77 7.68 22.13
C TYR A 136 16.30 8.53 20.94
N GLU A 137 17.17 9.43 20.49
CA GLU A 137 16.85 10.31 19.37
C GLU A 137 16.94 9.54 18.04
N CYS A 138 15.80 9.38 17.39
CA CYS A 138 15.63 8.75 16.08
C CYS A 138 14.47 9.41 15.32
N ARG A 139 14.63 9.56 14.03
CA ARG A 139 13.54 10.03 13.15
C ARG A 139 12.82 8.80 12.59
N VAL A 140 11.60 8.57 13.05
CA VAL A 140 10.73 7.50 12.56
C VAL A 140 9.73 8.12 11.58
N ILE A 141 9.79 7.70 10.32
CA ILE A 141 9.02 8.29 9.23
C ILE A 141 8.25 7.19 8.52
N GLY A 142 6.92 7.29 8.53
CA GLY A 142 6.05 6.44 7.74
C GLY A 142 6.01 6.90 6.29
N ILE A 143 6.12 5.97 5.35
CA ILE A 143 5.91 6.19 3.92
C ILE A 143 4.59 5.50 3.57
N PRO A 144 3.48 6.25 3.44
CA PRO A 144 2.18 5.64 3.27
C PRO A 144 1.99 5.07 1.87
N LYS A 145 1.29 3.94 1.80
CA LYS A 145 0.76 3.35 0.56
C LYS A 145 -0.51 2.58 0.86
N THR A 146 -1.49 2.65 -0.01
CA THR A 146 -2.67 1.78 -0.03
C THR A 146 -3.39 1.91 -1.36
N ILE A 147 -4.00 0.82 -1.82
CA ILE A 147 -4.89 0.86 -2.98
C ILE A 147 -6.31 1.28 -2.58
N ASP A 148 -6.67 1.17 -1.31
CA ASP A 148 -8.03 1.43 -0.82
C ASP A 148 -8.40 2.92 -0.86
N ASN A 149 -7.41 3.81 -1.02
CA ASN A 149 -7.56 5.26 -1.02
C ASN A 149 -8.21 5.82 0.26
N ASP A 150 -7.91 5.21 1.40
CA ASP A 150 -8.57 5.45 2.69
C ASP A 150 -7.70 6.20 3.72
N LEU A 151 -6.59 6.81 3.28
CA LEU A 151 -5.74 7.62 4.17
C LEU A 151 -6.34 9.01 4.38
N HIS A 152 -6.54 9.37 5.63
CA HIS A 152 -7.07 10.68 6.00
C HIS A 152 -6.20 11.83 5.45
N GLY A 153 -6.83 12.82 4.85
CA GLY A 153 -6.15 14.00 4.29
C GLY A 153 -5.34 13.74 3.01
N THR A 154 -5.59 12.62 2.34
CA THR A 154 -4.91 12.24 1.09
C THR A 154 -5.95 12.01 -0.01
N ASP A 155 -5.88 12.77 -1.11
CA ASP A 155 -6.83 12.65 -2.23
C ASP A 155 -6.56 11.37 -3.04
N HIS A 156 -5.29 11.11 -3.36
CA HIS A 156 -4.86 9.94 -4.10
C HIS A 156 -3.72 9.22 -3.37
N CYS A 157 -4.05 8.11 -2.74
CA CYS A 157 -3.06 7.30 -2.05
C CYS A 157 -2.10 6.62 -3.04
N PRO A 158 -0.79 6.53 -2.70
CA PRO A 158 0.17 5.80 -3.53
C PRO A 158 -0.24 4.34 -3.71
N GLY A 159 -0.51 3.94 -4.96
CA GLY A 159 -1.02 2.62 -5.35
C GLY A 159 -2.47 2.63 -5.85
N PHE A 160 -3.30 3.59 -5.44
CA PHE A 160 -4.70 3.67 -5.85
C PHE A 160 -4.87 3.85 -7.35
N GLY A 161 -4.18 4.82 -7.97
CA GLY A 161 -4.34 5.09 -9.41
C GLY A 161 -4.00 3.90 -10.31
N SER A 162 -2.95 3.13 -9.97
CA SER A 162 -2.60 1.89 -10.69
C SER A 162 -3.66 0.81 -10.51
N ALA A 163 -4.20 0.65 -9.31
CA ALA A 163 -5.27 -0.30 -9.02
C ALA A 163 -6.58 0.08 -9.74
N ALA A 164 -6.95 1.37 -9.72
CA ALA A 164 -8.12 1.89 -10.42
C ALA A 164 -8.03 1.64 -11.94
N LYS A 165 -6.87 1.89 -12.54
CA LYS A 165 -6.63 1.58 -13.95
C LYS A 165 -6.78 0.08 -14.25
N PHE A 166 -6.21 -0.77 -13.40
CA PHE A 166 -6.32 -2.22 -13.54
C PHE A 166 -7.79 -2.68 -13.49
N ILE A 167 -8.55 -2.17 -12.52
CA ILE A 167 -9.98 -2.49 -12.36
C ILE A 167 -10.78 -2.06 -13.59
N ALA A 168 -10.63 -0.81 -14.02
CA ALA A 168 -11.33 -0.32 -15.21
C ALA A 168 -11.01 -1.16 -16.45
N THR A 169 -9.74 -1.51 -16.67
CA THR A 169 -9.31 -2.36 -17.78
C THR A 169 -9.91 -3.76 -17.69
N SER A 170 -9.86 -4.38 -16.51
CA SER A 170 -10.45 -5.72 -16.29
C SER A 170 -11.97 -5.72 -16.50
N CYS A 171 -12.67 -4.67 -16.08
CA CYS A 171 -14.10 -4.53 -16.35
C CYS A 171 -14.39 -4.44 -17.85
N MET A 172 -13.57 -3.72 -18.61
CA MET A 172 -13.71 -3.65 -20.08
C MET A 172 -13.49 -5.02 -20.73
N GLU A 173 -12.51 -5.79 -20.29
CA GLU A 173 -12.24 -7.13 -20.79
C GLU A 173 -13.39 -8.08 -20.48
N VAL A 174 -13.88 -8.10 -19.23
CA VAL A 174 -15.05 -8.90 -18.83
C VAL A 174 -16.29 -8.51 -19.61
N HIS A 175 -16.53 -7.21 -19.84
CA HIS A 175 -17.65 -6.73 -20.63
C HIS A 175 -17.60 -7.29 -22.07
N GLN A 176 -16.44 -7.30 -22.71
CA GLN A 176 -16.30 -7.85 -24.08
C GLN A 176 -16.52 -9.37 -24.10
N ASP A 177 -16.03 -10.10 -23.10
CA ASP A 177 -16.26 -11.54 -23.00
C ASP A 177 -17.75 -11.88 -22.85
N LEU A 178 -18.50 -11.08 -22.06
CA LEU A 178 -19.94 -11.30 -21.86
C LEU A 178 -20.74 -11.13 -23.16
N ARG A 179 -20.32 -10.27 -24.06
CA ARG A 179 -21.05 -9.95 -25.29
C ARG A 179 -20.99 -11.02 -26.39
N VAL A 180 -20.13 -12.03 -26.23
CA VAL A 180 -19.99 -13.10 -27.23
C VAL A 180 -21.06 -14.19 -27.12
N TYR A 181 -21.86 -14.19 -26.07
CA TYR A 181 -22.86 -15.20 -25.81
C TYR A 181 -24.23 -14.80 -26.35
N ASP A 182 -24.96 -15.78 -26.87
CA ASP A 182 -26.34 -15.62 -27.37
C ASP A 182 -27.38 -15.51 -26.24
N LYS A 183 -27.02 -15.88 -25.02
CA LYS A 183 -27.87 -15.77 -23.84
C LYS A 183 -27.26 -14.76 -22.88
N GLY A 184 -28.15 -13.95 -22.29
CA GLY A 184 -27.74 -13.01 -21.27
C GLY A 184 -27.06 -13.67 -20.09
N ARG A 185 -26.05 -13.01 -19.55
CA ARG A 185 -25.29 -13.44 -18.37
C ARG A 185 -25.13 -12.28 -17.41
N VAL A 186 -25.24 -12.59 -16.13
CA VAL A 186 -24.89 -11.67 -15.04
C VAL A 186 -23.54 -12.07 -14.50
N THR A 187 -22.60 -11.14 -14.51
CA THR A 187 -21.29 -11.33 -13.89
C THR A 187 -21.15 -10.37 -12.72
N ILE A 188 -20.77 -10.90 -11.58
CA ILE A 188 -20.50 -10.12 -10.36
C ILE A 188 -18.99 -10.08 -10.18
N VAL A 189 -18.44 -8.86 -10.15
CA VAL A 189 -17.02 -8.61 -9.93
C VAL A 189 -16.85 -8.07 -8.51
N GLU A 190 -16.27 -8.86 -7.64
CA GLU A 190 -15.91 -8.41 -6.29
C GLU A 190 -14.61 -7.63 -6.34
N ILE A 191 -14.64 -6.39 -5.86
CA ILE A 191 -13.51 -5.48 -5.83
C ILE A 191 -13.11 -5.21 -4.39
N MET A 192 -11.80 -5.22 -4.12
CA MET A 192 -11.26 -4.93 -2.79
C MET A 192 -11.63 -3.52 -2.33
N GLY A 193 -11.84 -3.36 -1.03
CA GLY A 193 -12.19 -2.09 -0.39
C GLY A 193 -13.06 -2.35 0.84
N ARG A 194 -12.44 -2.46 2.02
CA ARG A 194 -13.13 -2.90 3.25
C ARG A 194 -14.18 -1.91 3.73
N HIS A 195 -13.83 -0.64 3.76
CA HIS A 195 -14.64 0.47 4.29
C HIS A 195 -14.66 1.68 3.37
N ALA A 196 -14.06 1.57 2.20
CA ALA A 196 -13.96 2.63 1.22
C ALA A 196 -14.23 2.09 -0.18
N GLY A 197 -15.22 2.65 -0.85
CA GLY A 197 -15.69 2.24 -2.18
C GLY A 197 -14.91 2.81 -3.35
N TRP A 198 -13.78 3.47 -3.13
CA TRP A 198 -13.02 4.12 -4.20
C TRP A 198 -12.61 3.18 -5.32
N LEU A 199 -12.16 1.96 -4.98
CA LEU A 199 -11.78 0.96 -5.98
C LEU A 199 -13.00 0.44 -6.73
N ALA A 200 -14.09 0.10 -6.04
CA ALA A 200 -15.34 -0.32 -6.68
C ALA A 200 -15.89 0.79 -7.58
N GLY A 201 -15.91 2.03 -7.09
CA GLY A 201 -16.31 3.20 -7.87
C GLY A 201 -15.45 3.44 -9.12
N SER A 202 -14.16 3.06 -9.07
CA SER A 202 -13.26 3.20 -10.23
C SER A 202 -13.64 2.30 -11.41
N ALA A 203 -14.43 1.24 -11.20
CA ALA A 203 -14.97 0.42 -12.28
C ALA A 203 -15.84 1.24 -13.25
N ALA A 204 -16.50 2.29 -12.77
CA ALA A 204 -17.28 3.19 -13.60
C ALA A 204 -16.45 3.92 -14.66
N LEU A 205 -15.13 4.02 -14.52
CA LEU A 205 -14.24 4.60 -15.55
C LEU A 205 -14.31 3.82 -16.87
N ALA A 206 -14.65 2.54 -16.86
CA ALA A 206 -14.81 1.73 -18.06
C ALA A 206 -15.98 2.22 -18.94
N THR A 207 -16.93 3.01 -18.40
CA THR A 207 -18.04 3.59 -19.16
C THR A 207 -17.57 4.58 -20.23
N TYR A 208 -16.43 5.26 -20.02
CA TYR A 208 -15.84 6.16 -21.01
C TYR A 208 -15.46 5.42 -22.31
N ALA A 209 -15.20 4.10 -22.21
CA ALA A 209 -14.93 3.25 -23.36
C ALA A 209 -16.21 2.47 -23.83
N GLY A 210 -17.38 2.78 -23.30
CA GLY A 210 -18.62 2.08 -23.61
C GLY A 210 -18.68 0.64 -23.08
N ALA A 211 -17.92 0.30 -22.05
CA ALA A 211 -17.76 -1.04 -21.52
C ALA A 211 -17.77 -1.07 -19.98
N GLY A 212 -18.48 -0.15 -19.36
CA GLY A 212 -18.60 -0.08 -17.90
C GLY A 212 -19.58 -1.11 -17.32
N PRO A 213 -19.56 -1.30 -16.00
CA PRO A 213 -20.57 -2.07 -15.29
C PRO A 213 -21.91 -1.36 -15.34
N ASP A 214 -22.99 -2.13 -15.41
CA ASP A 214 -24.36 -1.61 -15.35
C ASP A 214 -24.72 -1.11 -13.95
N LEU A 215 -24.21 -1.80 -12.91
CA LEU A 215 -24.47 -1.53 -11.52
C LEU A 215 -23.15 -1.51 -10.72
N VAL A 216 -23.04 -0.55 -9.80
CA VAL A 216 -21.90 -0.44 -8.88
C VAL A 216 -22.41 -0.27 -7.45
N TYR A 217 -22.09 -1.22 -6.58
CA TYR A 217 -22.44 -1.17 -5.16
C TYR A 217 -21.21 -0.79 -4.34
N LEU A 218 -21.38 0.18 -3.45
CA LEU A 218 -20.32 0.73 -2.62
C LEU A 218 -20.52 0.34 -1.14
N PRO A 219 -19.47 0.06 -0.38
CA PRO A 219 -19.59 -0.32 1.02
C PRO A 219 -20.16 0.80 1.92
N GLU A 220 -20.16 2.03 1.46
CA GLU A 220 -20.74 3.18 2.16
C GLU A 220 -22.28 3.18 2.16
N VAL A 221 -22.88 2.39 1.27
CA VAL A 221 -24.35 2.28 1.14
C VAL A 221 -24.80 0.90 1.62
N PRO A 222 -25.80 0.81 2.52
CA PRO A 222 -26.31 -0.48 2.94
C PRO A 222 -26.81 -1.32 1.76
N PHE A 223 -26.30 -2.52 1.61
CA PHE A 223 -26.71 -3.46 0.58
C PHE A 223 -27.98 -4.21 1.03
N ARG A 224 -28.96 -4.30 0.13
CA ARG A 224 -30.19 -5.06 0.31
C ARG A 224 -30.41 -5.99 -0.86
N MET A 225 -30.65 -7.26 -0.59
CA MET A 225 -30.81 -8.27 -1.64
C MET A 225 -32.07 -8.03 -2.49
N GLU A 226 -33.15 -7.50 -1.88
CA GLU A 226 -34.39 -7.19 -2.57
C GLU A 226 -34.18 -6.04 -3.59
N GLU A 227 -33.43 -5.03 -3.23
CA GLU A 227 -33.08 -3.91 -4.11
C GLU A 227 -32.16 -4.41 -5.25
N PHE A 228 -31.19 -5.27 -4.92
CA PHE A 228 -30.32 -5.87 -5.93
C PHE A 228 -31.10 -6.60 -7.03
N TRP A 229 -32.11 -7.41 -6.66
CA TRP A 229 -32.93 -8.10 -7.64
C TRP A 229 -33.74 -7.13 -8.49
N GLN A 230 -34.28 -6.07 -7.89
CA GLN A 230 -35.00 -5.03 -8.62
C GLN A 230 -34.12 -4.24 -9.59
N ASP A 231 -32.83 -4.07 -9.25
CA ASP A 231 -31.85 -3.39 -10.11
C ASP A 231 -31.42 -4.28 -11.28
N VAL A 232 -31.26 -5.59 -11.05
CA VAL A 232 -30.77 -6.55 -12.06
C VAL A 232 -31.86 -6.87 -13.10
N ASP A 233 -33.14 -6.96 -12.72
CA ASP A 233 -34.22 -7.33 -13.62
C ASP A 233 -34.35 -6.42 -14.85
N PRO A 234 -34.42 -5.08 -14.73
CA PRO A 234 -34.52 -4.19 -15.90
C PRO A 234 -33.29 -4.26 -16.80
N VAL A 235 -32.10 -4.41 -16.22
CA VAL A 235 -30.85 -4.51 -16.99
C VAL A 235 -30.82 -5.77 -17.82
N SER A 236 -31.27 -6.90 -17.27
CA SER A 236 -31.36 -8.16 -18.02
C SER A 236 -32.33 -8.09 -19.21
N TYR A 237 -33.40 -7.34 -19.12
CA TYR A 237 -34.34 -7.14 -20.25
C TYR A 237 -33.77 -6.23 -21.34
N THR A 238 -33.07 -5.17 -21.01
CA THR A 238 -32.54 -4.21 -21.99
C THR A 238 -31.35 -4.75 -22.79
N HIS A 239 -30.57 -5.66 -22.23
CA HIS A 239 -29.40 -6.25 -22.88
C HIS A 239 -29.66 -7.63 -23.54
N LEU A 240 -30.81 -8.25 -23.25
CA LEU A 240 -31.21 -9.57 -23.77
C LEU A 240 -32.14 -9.51 -24.99
N THR A 241 -32.75 -8.37 -25.29
CA THR A 241 -33.56 -8.19 -26.50
C THR A 241 -32.69 -7.61 -27.62
N LEU A 242 -32.22 -8.46 -28.54
CA LEU A 242 -31.82 -7.99 -29.86
C LEU A 242 -33.01 -7.22 -30.47
N PRO A 243 -32.80 -6.02 -31.04
CA PRO A 243 -33.87 -5.37 -31.80
C PRO A 243 -34.24 -6.31 -32.95
N THR A 244 -35.43 -6.87 -32.89
CA THR A 244 -36.03 -7.55 -34.02
C THR A 244 -36.35 -6.49 -35.05
N THR A 245 -35.52 -6.36 -36.07
CA THR A 245 -35.82 -5.67 -37.31
C THR A 245 -36.72 -6.53 -38.18
#